data_983ba8405cb4d49869aa2ffeaa1d8058
#
_entry.id   983ba8405cb4d49869aa2ffeaa1d8058
#
_cell.length_a   1.000
_cell.length_b   1.000
_cell.length_c   1.000
_cell.angle_alpha   90.00
_cell.angle_beta   90.00
_cell.angle_gamma   90.00
#
_symmetry.space_group_name_H-M   'P 1'
#
loop_
_entity.id
_entity.type
_entity.pdbx_description
1 polymer ?
#
loop_
_entity_poly.entity_id
_entity_poly.type
_entity_poly.pdbx_seq_one_letter_code
_entity_poly.pdbx_strand_id
1 'polypeptide(L)'
;MDVFTCVGCGTELTVPVSRVALPVHTHYGAWEQLHPPLMEPTTYAVDPEPSGSPWRLWDEVEEAEAAARGVYAPEYSVSFAARGRIVIAPGDSRGMALILDRCEGYCMGVDGRDGPNLACVGCGRPVATRMDDCGLWQAVWLEPDAVERRPCDLPAAPLPDWDDLLREAYAVPPFELDGSWSRRWAAAVGVALAHLVAACDGGPVTLPGGLTEEVFGPSVARFPAPGLPPRSAAFAGPGIGLPRTAADVLLVPRHPLTGEPWRPETGTAVVVPLDSGVWAYLALSRAGETSPVPATGRLPEGVLRDDYPQVPNPWPLRPDGQAFIRTLAWLPAARSPRLRGYFDRPEQQN
;
A
#
# COMPACT_ATOMS: atom_id res chain seq x y z
N MET A 1 -11.74 18.34 -9.92
CA MET A 1 -12.22 17.03 -9.41
C MET A 1 -12.87 16.28 -10.54
N ASP A 2 -13.14 15.00 -10.37
CA ASP A 2 -13.78 14.13 -11.37
C ASP A 2 -15.05 13.48 -10.78
N VAL A 3 -16.02 13.16 -11.63
CA VAL A 3 -17.17 12.32 -11.31
C VAL A 3 -17.14 11.11 -12.23
N PHE A 4 -17.40 9.93 -11.70
CA PHE A 4 -17.53 8.72 -12.50
C PHE A 4 -18.99 8.45 -12.81
N THR A 5 -19.28 8.15 -14.08
CA THR A 5 -20.63 7.88 -14.58
C THR A 5 -20.71 6.51 -15.23
N CYS A 6 -21.89 5.90 -15.24
CA CYS A 6 -22.12 4.63 -15.91
C CYS A 6 -22.02 4.79 -17.43
N VAL A 7 -21.19 4.01 -18.10
CA VAL A 7 -21.04 4.05 -19.57
C VAL A 7 -22.35 3.68 -20.31
N GLY A 8 -23.24 2.90 -19.66
CA GLY A 8 -24.50 2.43 -20.26
C GLY A 8 -25.61 3.48 -20.29
N CYS A 9 -25.68 4.36 -19.30
CA CYS A 9 -26.83 5.29 -19.18
C CYS A 9 -26.46 6.68 -18.64
N GLY A 10 -25.20 6.96 -18.31
CA GLY A 10 -24.76 8.26 -17.83
C GLY A 10 -25.10 8.58 -16.38
N THR A 11 -25.70 7.65 -15.62
CA THR A 11 -25.99 7.84 -14.19
C THR A 11 -24.68 8.12 -13.44
N GLU A 12 -24.66 9.14 -12.59
CA GLU A 12 -23.53 9.43 -11.70
C GLU A 12 -23.37 8.33 -10.66
N LEU A 13 -22.15 7.81 -10.54
CA LEU A 13 -21.81 6.71 -9.65
C LEU A 13 -20.96 7.17 -8.45
N THR A 14 -20.44 8.40 -8.48
CA THR A 14 -19.67 8.96 -7.38
C THR A 14 -20.06 10.40 -7.11
N VAL A 15 -19.76 10.89 -5.91
CA VAL A 15 -19.59 12.34 -5.69
C VAL A 15 -18.36 12.84 -6.45
N PRO A 16 -18.12 14.16 -6.55
CA PRO A 16 -16.88 14.71 -7.03
C PRO A 16 -15.69 14.22 -6.19
N VAL A 17 -14.68 13.62 -6.83
CA VAL A 17 -13.49 13.03 -6.19
C VAL A 17 -12.21 13.55 -6.83
N SER A 18 -11.13 13.67 -6.04
CA SER A 18 -9.80 14.07 -6.49
C SER A 18 -8.89 12.87 -6.61
N ARG A 19 -8.05 12.84 -7.65
CA ARG A 19 -7.09 11.77 -7.83
C ARG A 19 -5.94 11.88 -6.84
N VAL A 20 -5.62 10.73 -6.20
CA VAL A 20 -4.46 10.55 -5.32
C VAL A 20 -3.70 9.29 -5.71
N ALA A 21 -2.54 9.07 -5.11
CA ALA A 21 -1.81 7.81 -5.27
C ALA A 21 -2.55 6.66 -4.57
N LEU A 22 -2.42 5.46 -5.14
CA LEU A 22 -2.91 4.25 -4.47
C LEU A 22 -2.10 4.03 -3.18
N PRO A 23 -2.77 3.88 -2.03
CA PRO A 23 -2.09 3.60 -0.77
C PRO A 23 -1.28 2.29 -0.85
N VAL A 24 -0.07 2.29 -0.31
CA VAL A 24 0.83 1.12 -0.38
C VAL A 24 0.27 -0.10 0.35
N HIS A 25 -0.64 0.09 1.32
CA HIS A 25 -1.28 -0.98 2.08
C HIS A 25 -2.57 -1.52 1.46
N THR A 26 -2.93 -1.09 0.26
CA THR A 26 -4.24 -1.38 -0.39
C THR A 26 -4.64 -2.86 -0.36
N HIS A 27 -3.68 -3.76 -0.57
CA HIS A 27 -3.92 -5.20 -0.67
C HIS A 27 -3.49 -5.98 0.58
N TYR A 28 -3.21 -5.29 1.70
CA TYR A 28 -2.61 -5.89 2.90
C TYR A 28 -3.40 -5.53 4.15
N GLY A 29 -4.38 -6.35 4.48
CA GLY A 29 -5.14 -6.26 5.72
C GLY A 29 -4.70 -7.30 6.74
N ALA A 30 -5.07 -7.08 8.00
CA ALA A 30 -4.89 -8.07 9.04
C ALA A 30 -6.07 -9.04 9.06
N TRP A 31 -5.77 -10.32 8.97
CA TRP A 31 -6.77 -11.36 9.14
C TRP A 31 -7.50 -11.20 10.49
N GLU A 32 -8.80 -11.49 10.48
CA GLU A 32 -9.69 -11.36 11.66
C GLU A 32 -9.89 -9.93 12.21
N GLN A 33 -9.49 -8.89 11.47
CA GLN A 33 -9.70 -7.50 11.86
C GLN A 33 -10.61 -6.79 10.86
N LEU A 34 -11.47 -5.92 11.37
CA LEU A 34 -12.22 -4.97 10.54
C LEU A 34 -11.34 -3.75 10.29
N HIS A 35 -11.20 -3.39 9.03
CA HIS A 35 -10.43 -2.21 8.65
C HIS A 35 -11.32 -1.02 8.31
N PRO A 36 -10.86 0.21 8.56
CA PRO A 36 -11.53 1.42 8.12
C PRO A 36 -11.54 1.54 6.59
N PRO A 37 -12.19 2.58 6.04
CA PRO A 37 -12.07 2.90 4.63
C PRO A 37 -10.62 3.03 4.17
N LEU A 38 -10.33 2.43 3.01
CA LEU A 38 -9.01 2.51 2.37
C LEU A 38 -8.68 3.93 1.92
N MET A 39 -9.67 4.60 1.34
CA MET A 39 -9.53 5.92 0.76
C MET A 39 -10.12 6.98 1.68
N GLU A 40 -9.43 8.12 1.74
CA GLU A 40 -10.01 9.31 2.36
C GLU A 40 -11.24 9.80 1.57
N PRO A 41 -12.24 10.37 2.24
CA PRO A 41 -13.41 10.91 1.58
C PRO A 41 -13.05 11.90 0.45
N THR A 42 -13.85 11.88 -0.62
CA THR A 42 -13.67 12.72 -1.81
C THR A 42 -12.35 12.50 -2.56
N THR A 43 -11.74 11.31 -2.40
CA THR A 43 -10.55 10.92 -3.17
C THR A 43 -10.76 9.62 -3.94
N TYR A 44 -9.98 9.44 -5.01
CA TYR A 44 -9.90 8.18 -5.72
C TYR A 44 -8.46 7.87 -6.13
N ALA A 45 -8.16 6.59 -6.23
CA ALA A 45 -6.91 6.12 -6.82
C ALA A 45 -7.18 5.11 -7.94
N VAL A 46 -6.16 4.90 -8.77
CA VAL A 46 -6.20 3.90 -9.84
C VAL A 46 -5.19 2.83 -9.53
N ASP A 47 -5.62 1.57 -9.50
CA ASP A 47 -4.72 0.44 -9.38
C ASP A 47 -4.11 0.14 -10.75
N PRO A 48 -2.80 0.33 -10.94
CA PRO A 48 -2.16 0.08 -12.21
C PRO A 48 -2.08 -1.42 -12.53
N GLU A 49 -2.21 -2.27 -11.51
CA GLU A 49 -2.04 -3.69 -11.62
C GLU A 49 -3.39 -4.43 -11.59
N PRO A 50 -3.48 -5.63 -12.16
CA PRO A 50 -4.69 -6.43 -12.06
C PRO A 50 -4.95 -6.81 -10.59
N SER A 51 -6.13 -6.52 -10.09
CA SER A 51 -6.53 -6.86 -8.73
C SER A 51 -8.00 -7.26 -8.66
N GLY A 52 -8.32 -8.22 -7.80
CA GLY A 52 -9.68 -8.78 -7.70
C GLY A 52 -9.89 -10.02 -8.58
N SER A 53 -11.12 -10.56 -8.53
CA SER A 53 -11.51 -11.74 -9.30
C SER A 53 -11.70 -11.43 -10.80
N PRO A 54 -11.57 -12.46 -11.68
CA PRO A 54 -11.28 -13.85 -11.34
C PRO A 54 -9.81 -14.08 -11.00
N TRP A 55 -9.58 -15.04 -10.09
CA TRP A 55 -8.25 -15.49 -9.68
C TRP A 55 -7.97 -16.87 -10.26
N ARG A 56 -6.71 -17.13 -10.62
CA ARG A 56 -6.22 -18.47 -10.94
C ARG A 56 -5.01 -18.76 -10.07
N LEU A 57 -4.88 -20.02 -9.61
CA LEU A 57 -3.71 -20.43 -8.83
C LEU A 57 -2.46 -20.29 -9.68
N TRP A 58 -1.33 -19.99 -9.04
CA TRP A 58 -0.04 -19.85 -9.73
C TRP A 58 0.28 -21.08 -10.60
N ASP A 59 0.04 -22.27 -10.07
CA ASP A 59 0.33 -23.54 -10.78
C ASP A 59 -0.57 -23.76 -12.01
N GLU A 60 -1.63 -22.98 -12.17
CA GLU A 60 -2.55 -23.01 -13.32
C GLU A 60 -2.21 -21.96 -14.37
N VAL A 61 -1.18 -21.14 -14.14
CA VAL A 61 -0.81 -20.02 -15.00
C VAL A 61 0.60 -20.21 -15.53
N GLU A 62 0.77 -20.13 -16.85
CA GLU A 62 2.11 -20.13 -17.46
C GLU A 62 2.93 -18.90 -17.03
N GLU A 63 4.23 -19.09 -16.77
CA GLU A 63 5.12 -18.00 -16.31
C GLU A 63 5.08 -16.79 -17.26
N ALA A 64 4.97 -17.02 -18.57
CA ALA A 64 4.89 -15.95 -19.57
C ALA A 64 3.56 -15.17 -19.46
N GLU A 65 2.45 -15.85 -19.17
CA GLU A 65 1.14 -15.24 -18.96
C GLU A 65 1.13 -14.42 -17.66
N ALA A 66 1.69 -14.95 -16.57
CA ALA A 66 1.86 -14.22 -15.32
C ALA A 66 2.73 -12.97 -15.50
N ALA A 67 3.86 -13.10 -16.20
CA ALA A 67 4.76 -11.98 -16.49
C ALA A 67 4.09 -10.88 -17.34
N ALA A 68 3.21 -11.25 -18.29
CA ALA A 68 2.41 -10.28 -19.06
C ALA A 68 1.43 -9.50 -18.16
N ARG A 69 1.08 -10.04 -17.01
CA ARG A 69 0.25 -9.41 -15.99
C ARG A 69 1.06 -8.63 -14.93
N GLY A 70 2.39 -8.66 -15.01
CA GLY A 70 3.29 -7.97 -14.08
C GLY A 70 3.77 -8.84 -12.92
N VAL A 71 3.47 -10.15 -12.92
CA VAL A 71 3.91 -11.08 -11.88
C VAL A 71 5.09 -11.91 -12.40
N TYR A 72 6.25 -11.78 -11.76
CA TYR A 72 7.53 -12.32 -12.25
C TYR A 72 8.08 -13.47 -11.40
N ALA A 73 7.40 -13.81 -10.32
CA ALA A 73 7.78 -14.91 -9.42
C ALA A 73 6.52 -15.53 -8.80
N PRO A 74 6.64 -16.75 -8.20
CA PRO A 74 5.51 -17.46 -7.62
C PRO A 74 4.74 -16.64 -6.58
N GLU A 75 3.43 -16.57 -6.74
CA GLU A 75 2.44 -16.10 -5.78
C GLU A 75 1.38 -17.17 -5.57
N TYR A 76 0.54 -17.03 -4.54
CA TYR A 76 -0.56 -17.97 -4.30
C TYR A 76 -1.52 -17.98 -5.51
N SER A 77 -1.91 -16.83 -5.99
CA SER A 77 -2.81 -16.69 -7.15
C SER A 77 -2.53 -15.42 -7.93
N VAL A 78 -2.84 -15.48 -9.23
CA VAL A 78 -2.71 -14.36 -10.17
C VAL A 78 -4.09 -13.83 -10.50
N SER A 79 -4.28 -12.52 -10.40
CA SER A 79 -5.53 -11.86 -10.80
C SER A 79 -5.66 -11.78 -12.32
N PHE A 80 -6.83 -12.14 -12.81
CA PHE A 80 -7.24 -11.98 -14.20
C PHE A 80 -8.24 -10.85 -14.42
N ALA A 81 -8.47 -10.02 -13.38
CA ALA A 81 -9.25 -8.80 -13.49
C ALA A 81 -8.61 -7.77 -14.44
N ALA A 82 -9.38 -6.75 -14.78
CA ALA A 82 -8.88 -5.63 -15.57
C ALA A 82 -7.85 -4.80 -14.78
N ARG A 83 -6.88 -4.25 -15.49
CA ARG A 83 -6.00 -3.19 -14.96
C ARG A 83 -6.76 -1.87 -14.91
N GLY A 84 -6.31 -0.98 -14.03
CA GLY A 84 -6.88 0.35 -13.98
C GLY A 84 -8.19 0.44 -13.21
N ARG A 85 -8.49 -0.51 -12.34
CA ARG A 85 -9.63 -0.39 -11.42
C ARG A 85 -9.51 0.86 -10.57
N ILE A 86 -10.61 1.54 -10.39
CA ILE A 86 -10.65 2.80 -9.65
C ILE A 86 -11.21 2.51 -8.25
N VAL A 87 -10.50 2.94 -7.22
CA VAL A 87 -10.94 2.78 -5.83
C VAL A 87 -11.37 4.10 -5.24
N ILE A 88 -12.49 4.07 -4.51
CA ILE A 88 -13.07 5.19 -3.77
C ILE A 88 -13.47 4.74 -2.36
N ALA A 89 -13.65 5.72 -1.46
CA ALA A 89 -14.27 5.45 -0.18
C ALA A 89 -15.74 5.03 -0.36
N PRO A 90 -16.26 4.10 0.46
CA PRO A 90 -17.66 3.66 0.35
C PRO A 90 -18.68 4.80 0.43
N GLY A 91 -18.41 5.81 1.27
CA GLY A 91 -19.27 6.98 1.43
C GLY A 91 -19.37 7.89 0.21
N ASP A 92 -18.46 7.75 -0.76
CA ASP A 92 -18.43 8.55 -1.99
C ASP A 92 -19.23 7.92 -3.13
N SER A 93 -19.74 6.69 -2.96
CA SER A 93 -20.54 5.99 -3.96
C SER A 93 -21.94 6.57 -4.07
N ARG A 94 -22.49 6.66 -5.29
CA ARG A 94 -23.83 7.13 -5.62
C ARG A 94 -24.44 6.26 -6.71
N GLY A 95 -25.76 6.27 -6.84
CA GLY A 95 -26.46 5.66 -7.96
C GLY A 95 -26.18 4.17 -8.18
N MET A 96 -25.80 3.46 -7.12
CA MET A 96 -25.51 2.02 -7.16
C MET A 96 -26.36 1.26 -6.13
N ALA A 97 -26.67 0.01 -6.44
CA ALA A 97 -27.38 -0.91 -5.54
C ALA A 97 -26.66 -2.27 -5.51
N LEU A 98 -26.73 -2.96 -4.37
CA LEU A 98 -26.16 -4.31 -4.21
C LEU A 98 -26.86 -5.33 -5.14
N ILE A 99 -26.06 -6.19 -5.74
CA ILE A 99 -26.49 -7.41 -6.42
C ILE A 99 -26.45 -8.52 -5.38
N LEU A 100 -27.60 -8.82 -4.78
CA LEU A 100 -27.68 -9.68 -3.59
C LEU A 100 -27.06 -11.07 -3.80
N ASP A 101 -27.20 -11.64 -4.99
CA ASP A 101 -26.64 -12.95 -5.34
C ASP A 101 -25.10 -12.95 -5.46
N ARG A 102 -24.44 -11.80 -5.23
CA ARG A 102 -22.98 -11.61 -5.28
C ARG A 102 -22.44 -10.96 -4.01
N CYS A 103 -23.15 -11.09 -2.92
CA CYS A 103 -22.81 -10.45 -1.64
C CYS A 103 -22.36 -11.47 -0.60
N GLU A 104 -21.71 -12.55 -1.00
CA GLU A 104 -21.09 -13.48 -0.07
C GLU A 104 -19.72 -12.98 0.40
N GLY A 105 -19.39 -13.26 1.66
CA GLY A 105 -18.12 -12.98 2.31
C GLY A 105 -17.70 -14.14 3.19
N TYR A 106 -16.42 -14.15 3.60
CA TYR A 106 -15.90 -15.23 4.46
C TYR A 106 -16.45 -15.16 5.88
N CYS A 107 -16.58 -13.95 6.42
CA CYS A 107 -16.91 -13.74 7.83
C CYS A 107 -18.21 -13.00 8.04
N MET A 108 -18.27 -11.73 7.69
CA MET A 108 -19.36 -10.85 8.12
C MET A 108 -19.91 -9.94 7.03
N GLY A 109 -19.26 -9.85 5.90
CA GLY A 109 -19.61 -8.88 4.88
C GLY A 109 -19.39 -9.38 3.46
N VAL A 110 -19.07 -8.46 2.58
CA VAL A 110 -18.81 -8.72 1.16
C VAL A 110 -17.32 -8.66 0.87
N ASP A 111 -16.76 -9.69 0.28
CA ASP A 111 -15.32 -9.77 -0.01
C ASP A 111 -14.98 -9.62 -1.52
N GLY A 112 -16.01 -9.51 -2.36
CA GLY A 112 -15.84 -9.32 -3.80
C GLY A 112 -15.42 -10.57 -4.58
N ARG A 113 -15.45 -11.77 -3.97
CA ARG A 113 -15.07 -13.03 -4.63
C ARG A 113 -15.88 -13.34 -5.87
N ASP A 114 -17.15 -12.93 -5.89
CA ASP A 114 -18.10 -13.17 -6.99
C ASP A 114 -18.00 -12.08 -8.09
N GLY A 115 -17.00 -11.21 -8.01
CA GLY A 115 -16.82 -10.08 -8.92
C GLY A 115 -17.72 -8.88 -8.57
N PRO A 116 -18.08 -8.06 -9.57
CA PRO A 116 -18.85 -6.85 -9.33
C PRO A 116 -20.19 -7.15 -8.66
N ASN A 117 -20.40 -6.61 -7.45
CA ASN A 117 -21.58 -6.79 -6.60
C ASN A 117 -22.41 -5.51 -6.42
N LEU A 118 -22.06 -4.44 -7.16
CA LEU A 118 -22.85 -3.20 -7.24
C LEU A 118 -23.29 -2.97 -8.68
N ALA A 119 -24.60 -2.76 -8.87
CA ALA A 119 -25.21 -2.43 -10.15
C ALA A 119 -25.63 -0.96 -10.20
N CYS A 120 -25.53 -0.35 -11.38
CA CYS A 120 -26.10 0.97 -11.66
C CYS A 120 -27.61 0.95 -11.48
N VAL A 121 -28.17 1.85 -10.69
CA VAL A 121 -29.64 1.92 -10.46
C VAL A 121 -30.40 2.36 -11.70
N GLY A 122 -29.75 3.04 -12.67
CA GLY A 122 -30.38 3.51 -13.89
C GLY A 122 -30.58 2.43 -14.96
N CYS A 123 -29.66 1.45 -15.06
CA CYS A 123 -29.70 0.45 -16.12
C CYS A 123 -29.40 -0.99 -15.70
N GLY A 124 -29.13 -1.24 -14.41
CA GLY A 124 -28.84 -2.58 -13.89
C GLY A 124 -27.46 -3.14 -14.23
N ARG A 125 -26.62 -2.40 -14.96
CA ARG A 125 -25.27 -2.86 -15.32
C ARG A 125 -24.41 -3.01 -14.08
N PRO A 126 -23.69 -4.15 -13.87
CA PRO A 126 -22.65 -4.25 -12.85
C PRO A 126 -21.54 -3.23 -13.13
N VAL A 127 -21.21 -2.39 -12.13
CA VAL A 127 -20.29 -1.25 -12.30
C VAL A 127 -19.19 -1.21 -11.28
N ALA A 128 -19.34 -1.90 -10.14
CA ALA A 128 -18.35 -1.86 -9.08
C ALA A 128 -18.42 -3.08 -8.16
N THR A 129 -17.34 -3.26 -7.39
CA THR A 129 -17.23 -4.25 -6.33
C THR A 129 -17.12 -3.54 -5.00
N ARG A 130 -18.08 -3.71 -4.09
CA ARG A 130 -17.97 -3.33 -2.68
C ARG A 130 -17.17 -4.40 -1.95
N MET A 131 -16.19 -3.97 -1.17
CA MET A 131 -15.45 -4.79 -0.22
C MET A 131 -15.65 -4.26 1.19
N ASP A 132 -16.06 -5.13 2.11
CA ASP A 132 -16.32 -4.82 3.52
C ASP A 132 -16.43 -6.13 4.30
N ASP A 133 -15.30 -6.81 4.51
CA ASP A 133 -15.21 -8.03 5.29
C ASP A 133 -13.91 -8.02 6.12
N CYS A 134 -13.77 -8.95 7.05
CA CYS A 134 -12.58 -9.04 7.88
C CYS A 134 -11.32 -9.29 7.02
N GLY A 135 -10.21 -8.67 7.42
CA GLY A 135 -8.96 -8.74 6.66
C GLY A 135 -8.90 -7.84 5.44
N LEU A 136 -10.00 -7.12 5.09
CA LEU A 136 -10.08 -6.24 3.93
C LEU A 136 -10.32 -4.79 4.35
N TRP A 137 -9.68 -3.86 3.64
CA TRP A 137 -10.00 -2.44 3.76
C TRP A 137 -11.36 -2.16 3.11
N GLN A 138 -12.19 -1.38 3.77
CA GLN A 138 -13.47 -0.98 3.18
C GLN A 138 -13.23 -0.14 1.93
N ALA A 139 -13.80 -0.57 0.80
CA ALA A 139 -13.59 0.09 -0.48
C ALA A 139 -14.73 -0.17 -1.45
N VAL A 140 -14.88 0.72 -2.44
CA VAL A 140 -15.66 0.47 -3.65
C VAL A 140 -14.70 0.56 -4.84
N TRP A 141 -14.59 -0.55 -5.57
CA TRP A 141 -13.76 -0.69 -6.75
C TRP A 141 -14.62 -0.58 -8.00
N LEU A 142 -14.51 0.53 -8.72
CA LEU A 142 -15.22 0.73 -9.99
C LEU A 142 -14.52 -0.07 -11.10
N GLU A 143 -15.32 -0.72 -11.94
CA GLU A 143 -14.82 -1.47 -13.09
C GLU A 143 -14.50 -0.51 -14.26
N PRO A 144 -13.25 -0.48 -14.77
CA PRO A 144 -12.82 0.52 -15.74
C PRO A 144 -13.65 0.51 -17.03
N ASP A 145 -14.11 -0.67 -17.47
CA ASP A 145 -14.93 -0.83 -18.70
C ASP A 145 -16.41 -0.49 -18.48
N ALA A 146 -16.83 -0.25 -17.23
CA ALA A 146 -18.20 0.03 -16.89
C ALA A 146 -18.44 1.49 -16.51
N VAL A 147 -17.38 2.26 -16.31
CA VAL A 147 -17.44 3.65 -15.87
C VAL A 147 -16.69 4.60 -16.78
N GLU A 148 -17.19 5.82 -16.89
CA GLU A 148 -16.55 6.92 -17.61
C GLU A 148 -16.18 8.03 -16.64
N ARG A 149 -14.94 8.50 -16.68
CA ARG A 149 -14.48 9.65 -15.90
C ARG A 149 -14.89 10.95 -16.58
N ARG A 150 -15.58 11.82 -15.86
CA ARG A 150 -15.96 13.16 -16.33
C ARG A 150 -15.41 14.23 -15.40
N PRO A 151 -14.61 15.17 -15.92
CA PRO A 151 -14.18 16.34 -15.15
C PRO A 151 -15.40 17.15 -14.69
N CYS A 152 -15.34 17.70 -13.48
CA CYS A 152 -16.34 18.65 -12.99
C CYS A 152 -15.66 19.98 -12.65
N ASP A 153 -16.43 21.06 -12.60
CA ASP A 153 -15.93 22.42 -12.40
C ASP A 153 -15.44 22.72 -10.97
N LEU A 154 -15.50 21.73 -10.07
CA LEU A 154 -14.98 21.88 -8.72
C LEU A 154 -13.45 21.79 -8.73
N PRO A 155 -12.74 22.75 -8.12
CA PRO A 155 -11.30 22.70 -8.03
C PRO A 155 -10.85 21.51 -7.19
N ALA A 156 -9.78 20.83 -7.60
CA ALA A 156 -9.08 19.90 -6.73
C ALA A 156 -8.39 20.67 -5.61
N ALA A 157 -8.21 20.03 -4.45
CA ALA A 157 -7.37 20.60 -3.41
C ALA A 157 -5.94 20.84 -3.97
N PRO A 158 -5.28 21.93 -3.58
CA PRO A 158 -3.90 22.17 -3.97
C PRO A 158 -3.02 21.01 -3.48
N LEU A 159 -2.00 20.65 -4.27
CA LEU A 159 -1.02 19.67 -3.84
C LEU A 159 -0.20 20.29 -2.69
N PRO A 160 -0.15 19.63 -1.51
CA PRO A 160 0.70 20.10 -0.42
C PRO A 160 2.16 20.02 -0.85
N ASP A 161 2.98 20.91 -0.35
CA ASP A 161 4.42 20.80 -0.51
C ASP A 161 5.03 19.71 0.43
N TRP A 162 6.32 19.46 0.27
CA TRP A 162 6.98 18.47 1.08
C TRP A 162 7.05 18.85 2.58
N ASP A 163 7.08 20.13 2.91
CA ASP A 163 7.14 20.58 4.30
C ASP A 163 5.79 20.37 5.00
N ASP A 164 4.68 20.59 4.27
CA ASP A 164 3.34 20.27 4.75
C ASP A 164 3.18 18.77 4.97
N LEU A 165 3.55 17.97 3.97
CA LEU A 165 3.48 16.50 4.03
C LEU A 165 4.32 15.93 5.18
N LEU A 166 5.51 16.45 5.42
CA LEU A 166 6.36 15.98 6.51
C LEU A 166 5.77 16.32 7.89
N ARG A 167 5.12 17.48 8.01
CA ARG A 167 4.43 17.85 9.26
C ARG A 167 3.28 16.91 9.58
N GLU A 168 2.47 16.55 8.59
CA GLU A 168 1.37 15.61 8.74
C GLU A 168 1.87 14.18 9.00
N ALA A 169 2.88 13.73 8.23
CA ALA A 169 3.45 12.40 8.37
C ALA A 169 4.09 12.17 9.75
N TYR A 170 4.73 13.19 10.31
CA TYR A 170 5.34 13.13 11.64
C TYR A 170 4.29 13.04 12.75
N ALA A 171 3.07 13.50 12.49
CA ALA A 171 1.97 13.39 13.44
C ALA A 171 1.33 12.00 13.51
N VAL A 172 1.67 11.09 12.58
CA VAL A 172 1.11 9.73 12.52
C VAL A 172 2.15 8.71 12.98
N PRO A 173 2.16 8.32 14.25
CA PRO A 173 3.10 7.34 14.76
C PRO A 173 2.77 5.91 14.29
N PRO A 174 3.72 4.97 14.39
CA PRO A 174 3.53 3.60 13.92
C PRO A 174 2.68 2.71 14.85
N PHE A 175 2.08 3.27 15.88
CA PHE A 175 1.30 2.52 16.88
C PHE A 175 -0.19 2.81 16.77
N GLU A 176 -1.00 1.79 16.97
CA GLU A 176 -2.45 1.91 17.15
C GLU A 176 -2.81 2.24 18.62
N LEU A 177 -4.08 2.57 18.89
CA LEU A 177 -4.56 2.92 20.23
C LEU A 177 -4.36 1.81 21.27
N ASP A 178 -4.42 0.55 20.83
CA ASP A 178 -4.22 -0.63 21.66
C ASP A 178 -2.73 -0.97 21.90
N GLY A 179 -1.81 -0.15 21.40
CA GLY A 179 -0.37 -0.35 21.49
C GLY A 179 0.22 -1.34 20.49
N SER A 180 -0.60 -1.89 19.59
CA SER A 180 -0.11 -2.73 18.50
C SER A 180 0.56 -1.89 17.41
N TRP A 181 1.39 -2.52 16.57
CA TRP A 181 1.94 -1.88 15.40
C TRP A 181 0.87 -1.67 14.33
N SER A 182 0.86 -0.49 13.73
CA SER A 182 -0.05 -0.17 12.62
C SER A 182 0.19 -1.09 11.43
N ARG A 183 -0.89 -1.69 10.91
CA ARG A 183 -0.85 -2.52 9.72
C ARG A 183 -0.42 -1.74 8.48
N ARG A 184 -0.79 -0.46 8.39
CA ARG A 184 -0.32 0.44 7.32
C ARG A 184 1.20 0.56 7.33
N TRP A 185 1.80 0.71 8.51
CA TRP A 185 3.24 0.77 8.68
C TRP A 185 3.91 -0.56 8.36
N ALA A 186 3.40 -1.66 8.87
CA ALA A 186 3.94 -3.00 8.58
C ALA A 186 3.94 -3.30 7.07
N ALA A 187 2.85 -2.97 6.38
CA ALA A 187 2.75 -3.10 4.93
C ALA A 187 3.72 -2.18 4.19
N ALA A 188 3.80 -0.89 4.58
CA ALA A 188 4.71 0.07 3.95
C ALA A 188 6.19 -0.33 4.13
N VAL A 189 6.56 -0.86 5.29
CA VAL A 189 7.89 -1.40 5.55
C VAL A 189 8.14 -2.66 4.71
N GLY A 190 7.16 -3.55 4.57
CA GLY A 190 7.25 -4.75 3.71
C GLY A 190 7.49 -4.38 2.25
N VAL A 191 6.72 -3.42 1.72
CA VAL A 191 6.90 -2.90 0.36
C VAL A 191 8.30 -2.28 0.17
N ALA A 192 8.74 -1.44 1.10
CA ALA A 192 10.06 -0.81 1.03
C ALA A 192 11.20 -1.84 1.09
N LEU A 193 11.04 -2.87 1.93
CA LEU A 193 12.01 -3.97 2.03
C LEU A 193 12.13 -4.72 0.70
N ALA A 194 11.02 -4.98 -0.01
CA ALA A 194 11.06 -5.63 -1.31
C ALA A 194 11.86 -4.80 -2.34
N HIS A 195 11.62 -3.50 -2.39
CA HIS A 195 12.40 -2.60 -3.24
C HIS A 195 13.88 -2.56 -2.84
N LEU A 196 14.20 -2.56 -1.55
CA LEU A 196 15.58 -2.57 -1.05
C LEU A 196 16.30 -3.86 -1.44
N VAL A 197 15.67 -5.00 -1.22
CA VAL A 197 16.22 -6.32 -1.60
C VAL A 197 16.41 -6.42 -3.10
N ALA A 198 15.46 -5.96 -3.90
CA ALA A 198 15.57 -5.90 -5.35
C ALA A 198 16.70 -4.97 -5.81
N ALA A 199 16.84 -3.78 -5.20
CA ALA A 199 17.91 -2.84 -5.48
C ALA A 199 19.31 -3.41 -5.21
N CYS A 200 19.42 -4.31 -4.24
CA CYS A 200 20.67 -4.98 -3.87
C CYS A 200 20.87 -6.35 -4.53
N ASP A 201 19.96 -6.78 -5.42
CA ASP A 201 19.93 -8.13 -6.01
C ASP A 201 20.09 -9.26 -4.97
N GLY A 202 19.45 -9.07 -3.80
CA GLY A 202 19.54 -9.97 -2.66
C GLY A 202 20.90 -9.94 -1.92
N GLY A 203 21.82 -9.07 -2.33
CA GLY A 203 23.12 -8.92 -1.67
C GLY A 203 23.04 -8.24 -0.31
N PRO A 204 24.14 -8.26 0.45
CA PRO A 204 24.20 -7.60 1.75
C PRO A 204 24.06 -6.08 1.59
N VAL A 205 23.36 -5.44 2.55
CA VAL A 205 23.21 -3.99 2.61
C VAL A 205 23.58 -3.48 3.98
N THR A 206 24.36 -2.40 4.02
CA THR A 206 24.64 -1.63 5.23
C THR A 206 23.56 -0.56 5.36
N LEU A 207 22.75 -0.68 6.40
CA LEU A 207 21.64 0.23 6.69
C LEU A 207 22.12 1.44 7.51
N PRO A 208 21.39 2.57 7.48
CA PRO A 208 21.50 3.58 8.50
C PRO A 208 21.25 2.96 9.88
N GLY A 209 22.04 3.31 10.86
CA GLY A 209 21.91 2.77 12.23
C GLY A 209 20.60 3.17 12.92
N GLY A 210 20.44 2.75 14.18
CA GLY A 210 19.29 3.06 15.01
C GLY A 210 18.04 2.30 14.58
N LEU A 211 16.88 2.95 14.62
CA LEU A 211 15.58 2.33 14.34
C LEU A 211 15.50 1.67 12.96
N THR A 212 16.21 2.20 11.96
CA THR A 212 16.25 1.59 10.61
C THR A 212 16.88 0.22 10.63
N GLU A 213 17.98 0.06 11.36
CA GLU A 213 18.62 -1.25 11.54
C GLU A 213 17.72 -2.22 12.32
N GLU A 214 16.99 -1.73 13.32
CA GLU A 214 16.04 -2.54 14.08
C GLU A 214 14.87 -3.04 13.22
N VAL A 215 14.37 -2.19 12.32
CA VAL A 215 13.19 -2.49 11.48
C VAL A 215 13.55 -3.38 10.29
N PHE A 216 14.60 -3.05 9.55
CA PHE A 216 14.96 -3.73 8.30
C PHE A 216 16.07 -4.79 8.48
N GLY A 217 16.98 -4.60 9.45
CA GLY A 217 18.17 -5.43 9.62
C GLY A 217 17.87 -6.91 9.75
N PRO A 218 16.95 -7.35 10.63
CA PRO A 218 16.61 -8.77 10.78
C PRO A 218 16.15 -9.44 9.49
N SER A 219 15.41 -8.70 8.66
CA SER A 219 14.88 -9.21 7.39
C SER A 219 15.94 -9.24 6.29
N VAL A 220 16.77 -8.22 6.22
CA VAL A 220 17.89 -8.16 5.26
C VAL A 220 18.95 -9.20 5.56
N ALA A 221 19.28 -9.41 6.86
CA ALA A 221 20.27 -10.39 7.29
C ALA A 221 19.81 -11.85 7.08
N ARG A 222 18.53 -12.09 6.91
CA ARG A 222 17.96 -13.45 6.82
C ARG A 222 18.37 -14.20 5.54
N PHE A 223 18.61 -13.48 4.43
CA PHE A 223 18.81 -14.09 3.11
C PHE A 223 19.90 -13.42 2.27
N PRO A 224 21.12 -13.19 2.78
CA PRO A 224 22.15 -12.56 2.00
C PRO A 224 22.58 -13.49 0.86
N ALA A 225 22.53 -13.02 -0.37
CA ALA A 225 23.14 -13.72 -1.50
C ALA A 225 24.66 -13.73 -1.34
N PRO A 226 25.32 -14.90 -1.27
CA PRO A 226 26.75 -14.97 -1.08
C PRO A 226 27.53 -14.40 -2.27
N GLY A 227 28.67 -13.79 -2.00
CA GLY A 227 29.62 -13.36 -3.04
C GLY A 227 29.35 -12.00 -3.67
N LEU A 228 28.34 -11.25 -3.20
CA LEU A 228 28.14 -9.86 -3.61
C LEU A 228 28.80 -8.90 -2.61
N PRO A 229 29.38 -7.79 -3.09
CA PRO A 229 29.85 -6.74 -2.19
C PRO A 229 28.67 -6.08 -1.48
N PRO A 230 28.83 -5.67 -0.21
CA PRO A 230 27.80 -4.96 0.50
C PRO A 230 27.53 -3.60 -0.18
N ARG A 231 26.25 -3.25 -0.31
CA ARG A 231 25.80 -1.92 -0.74
C ARG A 231 25.46 -1.06 0.47
N SER A 232 25.76 0.23 0.38
CA SER A 232 25.40 1.19 1.41
C SER A 232 24.05 1.82 1.12
N ALA A 233 23.17 1.86 2.12
CA ALA A 233 21.92 2.60 2.07
C ALA A 233 21.96 3.84 2.97
N ALA A 234 21.36 4.94 2.54
CA ALA A 234 21.23 6.15 3.33
C ALA A 234 19.90 6.84 3.05
N PHE A 235 19.41 7.61 4.03
CA PHE A 235 18.25 8.48 3.80
C PHE A 235 18.64 9.69 2.96
N ALA A 236 17.72 10.05 2.05
CA ALA A 236 17.76 11.30 1.31
C ALA A 236 16.32 11.82 1.14
N GLY A 237 16.14 13.12 1.12
CA GLY A 237 14.81 13.69 0.97
C GLY A 237 14.71 15.14 1.43
N PRO A 238 13.49 15.67 1.43
CA PRO A 238 13.24 17.04 1.86
C PRO A 238 13.66 17.23 3.33
N GLY A 239 14.19 18.36 3.65
CA GLY A 239 14.70 18.70 4.99
C GLY A 239 16.10 18.17 5.34
N ILE A 240 16.53 17.03 4.75
CA ILE A 240 17.85 16.46 5.01
C ILE A 240 18.78 16.46 3.78
N GLY A 241 18.24 16.59 2.57
CA GLY A 241 18.99 16.58 1.33
C GLY A 241 19.66 15.24 1.02
N LEU A 242 20.84 15.27 0.38
CA LEU A 242 21.66 14.10 0.08
C LEU A 242 22.60 13.76 1.26
N PRO A 243 22.94 12.47 1.45
CA PRO A 243 23.89 12.06 2.47
C PRO A 243 25.28 12.64 2.17
N ARG A 244 26.05 12.96 3.22
CA ARG A 244 27.42 13.50 3.08
C ARG A 244 28.39 12.49 2.45
N THR A 245 28.18 11.20 2.69
CA THR A 245 28.95 10.11 2.09
C THR A 245 28.10 9.50 0.98
N ALA A 246 28.73 9.22 -0.17
CA ALA A 246 28.05 8.56 -1.28
C ALA A 246 27.44 7.23 -0.82
N ALA A 247 26.19 7.00 -1.19
CA ALA A 247 25.50 5.76 -0.92
C ALA A 247 25.05 5.12 -2.25
N ASP A 248 25.00 3.78 -2.26
CA ASP A 248 24.55 3.01 -3.43
C ASP A 248 23.03 3.04 -3.58
N VAL A 249 22.33 3.15 -2.45
CA VAL A 249 20.86 3.15 -2.36
C VAL A 249 20.41 4.34 -1.53
N LEU A 250 19.42 5.10 -2.04
CA LEU A 250 18.78 6.20 -1.34
C LEU A 250 17.37 5.80 -0.92
N LEU A 251 17.11 5.82 0.37
CA LEU A 251 15.80 5.65 0.97
C LEU A 251 15.09 7.02 0.96
N VAL A 252 14.08 7.18 0.14
CA VAL A 252 13.43 8.47 -0.12
C VAL A 252 11.93 8.42 0.15
N PRO A 253 11.27 9.54 0.51
CA PRO A 253 9.83 9.54 0.68
C PRO A 253 9.11 9.45 -0.67
N ARG A 254 7.96 8.78 -0.66
CA ARG A 254 6.99 8.74 -1.75
C ARG A 254 5.88 9.75 -1.48
N HIS A 255 5.57 10.58 -2.44
CA HIS A 255 4.51 11.58 -2.30
C HIS A 255 3.12 10.91 -2.24
N PRO A 256 2.31 11.12 -1.18
CA PRO A 256 1.08 10.37 -0.97
C PRO A 256 0.00 10.66 -2.02
N LEU A 257 0.00 11.87 -2.62
CA LEU A 257 -1.00 12.24 -3.62
C LEU A 257 -0.58 11.89 -5.06
N THR A 258 0.71 12.01 -5.40
CA THR A 258 1.18 11.72 -6.76
C THR A 258 1.74 10.31 -6.91
N GLY A 259 2.17 9.69 -5.81
CA GLY A 259 2.86 8.39 -5.81
C GLY A 259 4.31 8.46 -6.25
N GLU A 260 4.81 9.63 -6.62
CA GLU A 260 6.18 9.77 -7.10
C GLU A 260 7.19 9.80 -5.95
N PRO A 261 8.32 9.09 -6.08
CA PRO A 261 9.40 9.21 -5.11
C PRO A 261 10.08 10.57 -5.24
N TRP A 262 10.50 11.11 -4.11
CA TRP A 262 11.44 12.22 -4.13
C TRP A 262 12.71 11.82 -4.90
N ARG A 263 13.23 12.72 -5.72
CA ARG A 263 14.43 12.46 -6.52
C ARG A 263 15.46 13.55 -6.30
N PRO A 264 16.73 13.18 -6.10
CA PRO A 264 17.81 14.16 -6.09
C PRO A 264 18.00 14.73 -7.50
N GLU A 265 18.43 16.00 -7.59
CA GLU A 265 18.73 16.63 -8.86
C GLU A 265 19.92 15.98 -9.59
N THR A 266 20.81 15.37 -8.85
CA THR A 266 22.03 14.73 -9.36
C THR A 266 22.30 13.41 -8.65
N GLY A 267 22.94 12.46 -9.33
CA GLY A 267 23.38 11.19 -8.73
C GLY A 267 22.94 9.96 -9.54
N THR A 268 23.64 8.85 -9.30
CA THR A 268 23.40 7.53 -9.93
C THR A 268 22.93 6.47 -8.95
N ALA A 269 22.71 6.85 -7.67
CA ALA A 269 22.24 5.94 -6.64
C ALA A 269 20.83 5.40 -6.96
N VAL A 270 20.61 4.16 -6.62
CA VAL A 270 19.28 3.55 -6.79
C VAL A 270 18.32 4.13 -5.76
N VAL A 271 17.17 4.60 -6.19
CA VAL A 271 16.13 5.17 -5.33
C VAL A 271 15.18 4.06 -4.87
N VAL A 272 15.02 3.92 -3.56
CA VAL A 272 14.05 3.04 -2.91
C VAL A 272 12.99 3.92 -2.23
N PRO A 273 11.74 3.90 -2.74
CA PRO A 273 10.67 4.71 -2.18
C PRO A 273 10.14 4.09 -0.89
N LEU A 274 9.95 4.93 0.13
CA LEU A 274 9.23 4.61 1.35
C LEU A 274 7.93 5.43 1.38
N ASP A 275 6.91 4.90 2.02
CA ASP A 275 5.77 5.73 2.43
C ASP A 275 6.26 6.97 3.19
N SER A 276 5.64 8.13 2.93
CA SER A 276 6.11 9.41 3.50
C SER A 276 6.12 9.43 5.03
N GLY A 277 5.12 8.77 5.66
CA GLY A 277 5.04 8.67 7.12
C GLY A 277 6.16 7.79 7.68
N VAL A 278 6.39 6.63 7.05
CA VAL A 278 7.50 5.71 7.44
C VAL A 278 8.84 6.41 7.27
N TRP A 279 9.04 7.05 6.12
CA TRP A 279 10.30 7.77 5.86
C TRP A 279 10.54 8.89 6.88
N ALA A 280 9.53 9.73 7.12
CA ALA A 280 9.67 10.83 8.09
C ALA A 280 10.01 10.32 9.49
N TYR A 281 9.34 9.27 9.93
CA TYR A 281 9.61 8.68 11.23
C TYR A 281 11.03 8.10 11.33
N LEU A 282 11.49 7.36 10.32
CA LEU A 282 12.82 6.74 10.34
C LEU A 282 13.96 7.72 10.10
N ALA A 283 13.75 8.73 9.25
CA ALA A 283 14.80 9.67 8.85
C ALA A 283 14.93 10.87 9.78
N LEU A 284 13.83 11.30 10.41
CA LEU A 284 13.75 12.55 11.17
C LEU A 284 13.62 12.32 12.68
N SER A 285 13.18 11.13 13.14
CA SER A 285 13.11 10.83 14.58
C SER A 285 14.52 10.81 15.18
N ARG A 286 14.65 11.47 16.33
CA ARG A 286 15.89 11.40 17.12
C ARG A 286 15.94 10.07 17.85
N ALA A 287 17.12 9.49 17.96
CA ALA A 287 17.32 8.27 18.74
C ALA A 287 16.81 8.47 20.17
N GLY A 288 15.83 7.66 20.60
CA GLY A 288 15.21 7.73 21.91
C GLY A 288 13.91 8.52 22.00
N GLU A 289 13.45 9.20 20.95
CA GLU A 289 12.10 9.76 20.90
C GLU A 289 11.11 8.64 20.54
N THR A 290 10.45 8.09 21.55
CA THR A 290 9.27 7.26 21.34
C THR A 290 8.07 8.20 21.17
N SER A 291 7.36 8.09 20.04
CA SER A 291 6.12 8.84 19.87
C SER A 291 5.06 8.26 20.83
N PRO A 292 4.51 9.03 21.75
CA PRO A 292 3.49 8.55 22.67
C PRO A 292 2.08 8.57 22.05
N VAL A 293 1.94 9.04 20.81
CA VAL A 293 0.63 9.22 20.17
C VAL A 293 0.34 8.02 19.27
N PRO A 294 -0.79 7.33 19.46
CA PRO A 294 -1.21 6.23 18.61
C PRO A 294 -1.40 6.63 17.14
N ALA A 295 -1.23 5.69 16.21
CA ALA A 295 -1.40 5.89 14.76
C ALA A 295 -2.80 6.40 14.39
N THR A 296 -3.83 6.02 15.15
CA THR A 296 -5.21 6.50 14.99
C THR A 296 -5.42 7.94 15.49
N GLY A 297 -4.36 8.58 16.02
CA GLY A 297 -4.43 9.94 16.47
C GLY A 297 -5.03 10.09 17.87
N ARG A 298 -5.54 11.31 18.14
CA ARG A 298 -6.19 11.65 19.42
C ARG A 298 -7.66 11.27 19.39
N LEU A 299 -8.18 10.88 20.55
CA LEU A 299 -9.63 10.74 20.69
C LEU A 299 -10.31 12.08 20.39
N PRO A 300 -11.51 12.06 19.73
CA PRO A 300 -12.31 13.26 19.54
C PRO A 300 -12.60 13.96 20.85
N GLU A 301 -12.73 15.30 20.80
CA GLU A 301 -13.09 16.08 21.99
C GLU A 301 -14.43 15.59 22.58
N GLY A 302 -14.46 15.42 23.88
CA GLY A 302 -15.66 14.92 24.59
C GLY A 302 -15.81 13.41 24.63
N VAL A 303 -14.95 12.64 23.97
CA VAL A 303 -14.91 11.18 24.11
C VAL A 303 -14.08 10.81 25.33
N LEU A 304 -14.73 10.19 26.32
CA LEU A 304 -14.05 9.65 27.50
C LEU A 304 -13.49 8.28 27.17
N ARG A 305 -12.30 8.03 27.66
CA ARG A 305 -11.66 6.74 27.55
C ARG A 305 -11.90 5.94 28.82
N ASP A 306 -12.48 4.75 28.67
CA ASP A 306 -12.80 3.88 29.81
C ASP A 306 -11.64 2.94 30.18
N ASP A 307 -10.66 2.78 29.29
CA ASP A 307 -9.50 1.92 29.50
C ASP A 307 -8.21 2.71 29.71
N TYR A 308 -7.23 2.08 30.32
CA TYR A 308 -5.90 2.67 30.49
C TYR A 308 -5.17 2.76 29.14
N PRO A 309 -4.31 3.78 28.95
CA PRO A 309 -3.43 3.85 27.81
C PRO A 309 -2.60 2.56 27.71
N GLN A 310 -2.66 1.90 26.58
CA GLN A 310 -1.83 0.71 26.36
C GLN A 310 -0.36 1.12 26.25
N VAL A 311 0.51 0.30 26.82
CA VAL A 311 1.95 0.46 26.61
C VAL A 311 2.25 0.00 25.18
N PRO A 312 3.08 0.75 24.42
CA PRO A 312 3.50 0.30 23.11
C PRO A 312 4.01 -1.14 23.15
N ASN A 313 3.67 -1.92 22.13
CA ASN A 313 4.09 -3.31 22.04
C ASN A 313 5.64 -3.38 22.14
N PRO A 314 6.21 -4.12 23.10
CA PRO A 314 7.65 -4.22 23.26
C PRO A 314 8.33 -5.00 22.13
N TRP A 315 7.55 -5.68 21.28
CA TRP A 315 8.09 -6.42 20.15
C TRP A 315 8.48 -5.47 19.02
N PRO A 316 9.62 -5.73 18.35
CA PRO A 316 10.05 -4.89 17.24
C PRO A 316 9.02 -4.90 16.11
N LEU A 317 8.87 -3.77 15.43
CA LEU A 317 8.07 -3.68 14.21
C LEU A 317 8.61 -4.71 13.19
N ARG A 318 7.73 -5.56 12.71
CA ARG A 318 8.06 -6.52 11.66
C ARG A 318 7.44 -6.07 10.35
N PRO A 319 8.21 -6.13 9.25
CA PRO A 319 7.64 -5.97 7.92
C PRO A 319 6.50 -6.98 7.71
N ASP A 320 5.46 -6.56 7.03
CA ASP A 320 4.41 -7.47 6.58
C ASP A 320 5.01 -8.41 5.52
N GLY A 321 4.97 -9.73 5.78
CA GLY A 321 5.57 -10.74 4.91
C GLY A 321 4.83 -10.87 3.58
N GLN A 322 3.51 -10.70 3.57
CA GLN A 322 2.69 -10.74 2.35
C GLN A 322 2.98 -9.52 1.48
N ALA A 323 3.05 -8.32 2.09
CA ALA A 323 3.41 -7.11 1.40
C ALA A 323 4.81 -7.22 0.77
N PHE A 324 5.77 -7.79 1.50
CA PHE A 324 7.12 -8.02 1.00
C PHE A 324 7.14 -8.97 -0.20
N ILE A 325 6.60 -10.19 -0.05
CA ILE A 325 6.68 -11.23 -1.09
C ILE A 325 5.93 -10.81 -2.34
N ARG A 326 4.71 -10.30 -2.19
CA ARG A 326 3.92 -9.84 -3.32
C ARG A 326 4.61 -8.68 -4.06
N THR A 327 5.07 -7.66 -3.35
CA THR A 327 5.79 -6.56 -3.99
C THR A 327 7.03 -7.07 -4.72
N LEU A 328 7.81 -7.96 -4.10
CA LEU A 328 8.99 -8.53 -4.75
C LEU A 328 8.62 -9.32 -6.01
N ALA A 329 7.55 -10.13 -5.99
CA ALA A 329 7.08 -10.89 -7.14
C ALA A 329 6.67 -10.00 -8.33
N TRP A 330 6.21 -8.78 -8.05
CA TRP A 330 5.79 -7.80 -9.07
C TRP A 330 6.95 -6.93 -9.59
N LEU A 331 8.14 -7.06 -9.03
CA LEU A 331 9.32 -6.39 -9.55
C LEU A 331 10.02 -7.25 -10.60
N PRO A 332 10.39 -6.68 -11.77
CA PRO A 332 11.14 -7.43 -12.80
C PRO A 332 12.43 -8.08 -12.27
N ALA A 333 13.00 -7.52 -11.20
CA ALA A 333 14.16 -8.06 -10.51
C ALA A 333 13.92 -9.48 -9.94
N ALA A 334 12.69 -9.87 -9.64
CA ALA A 334 12.34 -11.21 -9.15
C ALA A 334 12.73 -12.34 -10.11
N ARG A 335 12.98 -12.04 -11.38
CA ARG A 335 13.54 -12.99 -12.35
C ARG A 335 14.99 -13.38 -12.06
N SER A 336 15.70 -12.61 -11.21
CA SER A 336 17.07 -12.94 -10.83
C SER A 336 17.10 -14.27 -10.07
N PRO A 337 17.99 -15.23 -10.44
CA PRO A 337 18.12 -16.48 -9.70
C PRO A 337 18.46 -16.29 -8.21
N ARG A 338 19.09 -15.17 -7.85
CA ARG A 338 19.42 -14.85 -6.45
C ARG A 338 18.18 -14.51 -5.62
N LEU A 339 17.15 -13.93 -6.25
CA LEU A 339 15.92 -13.57 -5.57
C LEU A 339 14.89 -14.72 -5.56
N ARG A 340 15.05 -15.72 -6.42
CA ARG A 340 14.18 -16.91 -6.44
C ARG A 340 14.11 -17.61 -5.09
N GLY A 341 15.20 -17.68 -4.34
CA GLY A 341 15.23 -18.30 -3.02
C GLY A 341 14.30 -17.68 -1.97
N TYR A 342 13.80 -16.47 -2.20
CA TYR A 342 12.77 -15.86 -1.35
C TYR A 342 11.39 -16.50 -1.53
N PHE A 343 11.13 -17.11 -2.71
CA PHE A 343 9.84 -17.72 -3.07
C PHE A 343 9.80 -19.24 -2.85
N ASP A 344 10.96 -19.88 -2.77
CA ASP A 344 11.06 -21.35 -2.67
C ASP A 344 10.87 -21.89 -1.24
N ARG A 345 10.53 -21.05 -0.25
CA ARG A 345 10.47 -21.43 1.16
C ARG A 345 9.05 -21.47 1.70
N PRO A 346 8.58 -22.64 2.20
CA PRO A 346 7.19 -22.84 2.66
C PRO A 346 6.80 -22.03 3.91
N GLU A 347 7.75 -21.48 4.65
CA GLU A 347 7.47 -20.73 5.90
C GLU A 347 6.96 -19.29 5.70
N GLN A 348 6.80 -18.83 4.46
CA GLN A 348 6.37 -17.46 4.15
C GLN A 348 4.92 -17.37 3.66
N GLN A 349 4.19 -18.48 3.64
CA GLN A 349 2.80 -18.56 3.17
C GLN A 349 1.77 -18.55 4.31
N ASN A 350 2.18 -18.29 5.56
CA ASN A 350 1.28 -18.16 6.73
C ASN A 350 1.39 -16.79 7.36
#